data_b6335445893f093ae558e95e675418f8
#
_entry.id   b6335445893f093ae558e95e675418f8
#
_cell.length_a   1.000
_cell.length_b   1.000
_cell.length_c   1.000
_cell.angle_alpha   90.00
_cell.angle_beta   90.00
_cell.angle_gamma   90.00
#
_symmetry.space_group_name_H-M   'P 1'
#
loop_
_entity.id
_entity.type
_entity.pdbx_description
1 polymer ?
#
loop_
_entity_poly.entity_id
_entity_poly.type
_entity_poly.pdbx_seq_one_letter_code
_entity_poly.pdbx_strand_id
1 'polypeptide(L)'
;MSARKKRLILIQSMLLIAVILLLYIFYYQGNVSKKSVEEVKNKSENLEKINQSNYFEDVEYKGFDANGNRYLLESKIATFSEEKPELVNMIGMHATFYFKGGEVLKVSGETGRYNNKTNDMEFRENVKVFQADNRIFADNLDYFNLQRLIKVYGNVEGKSLDGNFSSDVLNLNIDSQSVDFLMNNNEQVKINLNK
;
A
#
# COMPACT_ATOMS: atom_id res chain seq x y z
N MET A 1 9.93 11.51 -61.62
CA MET A 1 9.04 10.99 -60.55
C MET A 1 7.94 11.99 -60.30
N SER A 2 6.66 11.60 -60.50
CA SER A 2 5.52 12.52 -60.36
C SER A 2 5.36 12.99 -58.92
N ALA A 3 4.95 14.24 -58.73
CA ALA A 3 4.74 14.86 -57.40
C ALA A 3 3.87 14.02 -56.45
N ARG A 4 2.95 13.22 -56.98
CA ARG A 4 2.09 12.28 -56.24
C ARG A 4 2.91 11.15 -55.61
N LYS A 5 3.90 10.55 -56.30
CA LYS A 5 4.74 9.47 -55.73
C LYS A 5 5.64 10.00 -54.58
N LYS A 6 6.16 11.22 -54.70
CA LYS A 6 6.96 11.83 -53.63
C LYS A 6 6.11 12.07 -52.32
N ARG A 7 4.84 12.54 -52.45
CA ARG A 7 3.95 12.71 -51.30
C ARG A 7 3.57 11.37 -50.65
N LEU A 8 3.36 10.32 -51.44
CA LEU A 8 3.04 8.99 -50.90
C LEU A 8 4.22 8.41 -50.12
N ILE A 9 5.43 8.53 -50.59
CA ILE A 9 6.66 8.10 -49.92
C ILE A 9 6.87 8.90 -48.62
N LEU A 10 6.60 10.21 -48.63
CA LEU A 10 6.70 11.07 -47.44
C LEU A 10 5.68 10.66 -46.35
N ILE A 11 4.45 10.34 -46.72
CA ILE A 11 3.42 9.88 -45.78
C ILE A 11 3.79 8.51 -45.21
N GLN A 12 4.28 7.58 -46.05
CA GLN A 12 4.68 6.24 -45.59
C GLN A 12 5.91 6.30 -44.67
N SER A 13 6.89 7.18 -44.94
CA SER A 13 8.04 7.34 -44.05
C SER A 13 7.68 7.97 -42.71
N MET A 14 6.73 8.92 -42.69
CA MET A 14 6.23 9.54 -41.44
C MET A 14 5.47 8.52 -40.59
N LEU A 15 4.66 7.63 -41.20
CA LEU A 15 3.92 6.59 -40.53
C LEU A 15 4.86 5.54 -39.94
N LEU A 16 5.93 5.18 -40.66
CA LEU A 16 6.94 4.23 -40.20
C LEU A 16 7.73 4.79 -38.99
N ILE A 17 8.09 6.08 -39.01
CA ILE A 17 8.73 6.76 -37.88
C ILE A 17 7.79 6.77 -36.66
N ALA A 18 6.51 7.05 -36.84
CA ALA A 18 5.52 7.05 -35.75
C ALA A 18 5.40 5.67 -35.10
N VAL A 19 5.40 4.58 -35.88
CA VAL A 19 5.37 3.20 -35.37
C VAL A 19 6.64 2.88 -34.57
N ILE A 20 7.81 3.27 -35.06
CA ILE A 20 9.09 3.07 -34.36
C ILE A 20 9.10 3.84 -33.03
N LEU A 21 8.56 5.06 -33.02
CA LEU A 21 8.48 5.91 -31.82
C LEU A 21 7.52 5.31 -30.77
N LEU A 22 6.38 4.75 -31.20
CA LEU A 22 5.47 4.01 -30.34
C LEU A 22 6.11 2.77 -29.74
N LEU A 23 6.83 1.97 -30.54
CA LEU A 23 7.56 0.79 -30.06
C LEU A 23 8.66 1.18 -29.06
N TYR A 24 9.36 2.28 -29.31
CA TYR A 24 10.38 2.80 -28.39
C TYR A 24 9.78 3.21 -27.04
N ILE A 25 8.64 3.93 -27.04
CA ILE A 25 7.93 4.33 -25.82
C ILE A 25 7.45 3.09 -25.06
N PHE A 26 6.86 2.11 -25.75
CA PHE A 26 6.40 0.86 -25.13
C PHE A 26 7.56 0.05 -24.53
N TYR A 27 8.68 -0.03 -25.24
CA TYR A 27 9.88 -0.73 -24.75
C TYR A 27 10.50 -0.02 -23.54
N TYR A 28 10.53 1.32 -23.54
CA TYR A 28 11.10 2.09 -22.43
C TYR A 28 10.21 2.08 -21.20
N GLN A 29 8.90 2.14 -21.33
CA GLN A 29 7.94 1.99 -20.21
C GLN A 29 7.96 0.56 -19.62
N GLY A 30 8.15 -0.47 -20.44
CA GLY A 30 8.29 -1.86 -19.97
C GLY A 30 9.53 -2.11 -19.11
N ASN A 31 10.61 -1.35 -19.31
CA ASN A 31 11.84 -1.50 -18.52
C ASN A 31 11.80 -0.79 -17.15
N VAL A 32 10.94 0.23 -16.99
CA VAL A 32 10.79 0.92 -15.69
C VAL A 32 10.09 -0.01 -14.67
N SER A 33 9.14 -0.82 -15.12
CA SER A 33 8.49 -1.83 -14.24
C SER A 33 9.44 -2.95 -13.79
N LYS A 34 10.38 -3.36 -14.66
CA LYS A 34 11.34 -4.43 -14.29
C LYS A 34 12.37 -3.99 -13.26
N LYS A 35 12.81 -2.72 -13.30
CA LYS A 35 13.82 -2.20 -12.38
C LYS A 35 13.30 -2.08 -10.95
N SER A 36 12.02 -1.71 -10.77
CA SER A 36 11.38 -1.67 -9.46
C SER A 36 11.14 -3.07 -8.86
N VAL A 37 10.94 -4.08 -9.71
CA VAL A 37 10.77 -5.48 -9.27
C VAL A 37 12.12 -6.10 -8.88
N GLU A 38 13.23 -5.77 -9.55
CA GLU A 38 14.57 -6.25 -9.17
C GLU A 38 15.07 -5.63 -7.86
N GLU A 39 14.82 -4.33 -7.60
CA GLU A 39 15.16 -3.71 -6.31
C GLU A 39 14.35 -4.28 -5.15
N VAL A 40 13.08 -4.60 -5.38
CA VAL A 40 12.21 -5.26 -4.41
C VAL A 40 12.64 -6.72 -4.19
N LYS A 41 13.08 -7.42 -5.24
CA LYS A 41 13.59 -8.79 -5.14
C LYS A 41 14.88 -8.88 -4.32
N ASN A 42 15.82 -7.94 -4.52
CA ASN A 42 17.07 -7.89 -3.77
C ASN A 42 16.86 -7.53 -2.27
N LYS A 43 15.78 -6.78 -1.96
CA LYS A 43 15.39 -6.51 -0.56
C LYS A 43 14.73 -7.73 0.11
N SER A 44 14.07 -8.59 -0.68
CA SER A 44 13.46 -9.84 -0.18
C SER A 44 14.47 -10.98 0.03
N GLU A 45 15.59 -10.99 -0.67
CA GLU A 45 16.66 -11.99 -0.47
C GLU A 45 17.37 -11.85 0.89
N ASN A 46 17.28 -10.69 1.54
CA ASN A 46 17.75 -10.47 2.91
C ASN A 46 16.74 -10.86 4.00
N LEU A 47 15.51 -11.19 3.64
CA LEU A 47 14.53 -11.79 4.52
C LEU A 47 14.67 -13.32 4.43
N GLU A 48 15.55 -13.87 5.28
CA GLU A 48 15.75 -15.29 5.62
C GLU A 48 15.23 -16.32 4.59
N LYS A 49 16.12 -17.22 4.14
CA LYS A 49 15.90 -18.49 3.42
C LYS A 49 14.43 -18.93 3.38
N ILE A 50 13.62 -18.28 2.54
CA ILE A 50 12.27 -18.72 2.27
C ILE A 50 12.40 -19.95 1.39
N ASN A 51 12.12 -21.12 1.95
CA ASN A 51 11.89 -22.33 1.18
C ASN A 51 10.88 -22.02 0.07
N GLN A 52 11.27 -22.24 -1.17
CA GLN A 52 10.76 -21.74 -2.45
C GLN A 52 9.31 -22.13 -2.82
N SER A 53 8.42 -22.44 -1.90
CA SER A 53 7.22 -23.14 -2.34
C SER A 53 5.98 -22.30 -2.62
N ASN A 54 5.84 -21.08 -2.11
CA ASN A 54 4.60 -20.33 -2.32
C ASN A 54 4.84 -18.83 -2.49
N TYR A 55 5.10 -18.43 -3.73
CA TYR A 55 5.33 -17.07 -4.17
C TYR A 55 4.26 -16.65 -5.18
N PHE A 56 3.60 -15.51 -4.95
CA PHE A 56 2.57 -14.96 -5.82
C PHE A 56 2.86 -13.49 -6.11
N GLU A 57 2.63 -13.06 -7.34
CA GLU A 57 2.74 -11.67 -7.77
C GLU A 57 1.34 -11.06 -7.99
N ASP A 58 1.22 -9.75 -7.79
CA ASP A 58 0.01 -8.95 -8.01
C ASP A 58 -1.24 -9.58 -7.36
N VAL A 59 -1.13 -9.83 -6.05
CA VAL A 59 -2.19 -10.50 -5.28
C VAL A 59 -3.28 -9.52 -4.92
N GLU A 60 -4.52 -9.94 -5.12
CA GLU A 60 -5.73 -9.24 -4.68
C GLU A 60 -6.57 -10.20 -3.82
N TYR A 61 -6.91 -9.79 -2.61
CA TYR A 61 -7.79 -10.52 -1.71
C TYR A 61 -8.95 -9.64 -1.26
N LYS A 62 -10.19 -10.16 -1.37
CA LYS A 62 -11.42 -9.49 -0.93
C LYS A 62 -11.98 -10.22 0.27
N GLY A 63 -12.28 -9.47 1.34
CA GLY A 63 -12.82 -10.02 2.57
C GLY A 63 -13.81 -9.10 3.25
N PHE A 64 -14.27 -9.56 4.42
CA PHE A 64 -15.12 -8.80 5.31
C PHE A 64 -14.46 -8.75 6.68
N ASP A 65 -14.50 -7.58 7.31
CA ASP A 65 -14.08 -7.42 8.69
C ASP A 65 -15.12 -7.98 9.68
N ALA A 66 -14.83 -7.96 10.97
CA ALA A 66 -15.73 -8.47 12.01
C ALA A 66 -17.08 -7.73 12.07
N ASN A 67 -17.22 -6.55 11.50
CA ASN A 67 -18.44 -5.76 11.37
C ASN A 67 -19.20 -6.03 10.06
N GLY A 68 -18.64 -6.85 9.19
CA GLY A 68 -19.13 -7.09 7.84
C GLY A 68 -18.91 -5.91 6.89
N ASN A 69 -17.94 -5.04 7.16
CA ASN A 69 -17.43 -4.07 6.19
C ASN A 69 -16.53 -4.79 5.21
N ARG A 70 -16.71 -4.49 3.93
CA ARG A 70 -15.86 -5.07 2.88
C ARG A 70 -14.49 -4.44 2.92
N TYR A 71 -13.45 -5.24 2.72
CA TYR A 71 -12.10 -4.74 2.43
C TYR A 71 -11.50 -5.41 1.21
N LEU A 72 -10.57 -4.69 0.61
CA LEU A 72 -9.71 -5.12 -0.47
C LEU A 72 -8.27 -5.03 0.02
N LEU A 73 -7.53 -6.14 -0.05
CA LEU A 73 -6.12 -6.24 0.30
C LEU A 73 -5.33 -6.57 -0.96
N GLU A 74 -4.33 -5.77 -1.25
CA GLU A 74 -3.50 -5.88 -2.44
C GLU A 74 -2.03 -5.92 -2.06
N SER A 75 -1.22 -6.65 -2.80
CA SER A 75 0.24 -6.62 -2.68
C SER A 75 0.91 -6.95 -3.99
N LYS A 76 2.11 -6.40 -4.21
CA LYS A 76 2.94 -6.75 -5.37
C LYS A 76 3.47 -8.17 -5.28
N ILE A 77 3.83 -8.60 -4.07
CA ILE A 77 4.37 -9.94 -3.80
C ILE A 77 3.73 -10.44 -2.51
N ALA A 78 3.29 -11.70 -2.52
CA ALA A 78 2.85 -12.41 -1.34
C ALA A 78 3.57 -13.76 -1.23
N THR A 79 4.01 -14.09 -0.02
CA THR A 79 4.68 -15.36 0.28
C THR A 79 4.16 -15.95 1.57
N PHE A 80 4.08 -17.27 1.65
CA PHE A 80 3.77 -17.98 2.89
C PHE A 80 4.55 -19.29 2.97
N SER A 81 4.83 -19.77 4.19
CA SER A 81 5.48 -21.05 4.42
C SER A 81 4.45 -22.17 4.59
N GLU A 82 4.84 -23.41 4.27
CA GLU A 82 4.00 -24.58 4.52
C GLU A 82 3.73 -24.82 6.00
N GLU A 83 4.66 -24.41 6.88
CA GLU A 83 4.52 -24.55 8.33
C GLU A 83 3.46 -23.62 8.93
N LYS A 84 3.29 -22.44 8.34
CA LYS A 84 2.35 -21.38 8.78
C LYS A 84 1.60 -20.78 7.59
N PRO A 85 0.75 -21.55 6.91
CA PRO A 85 0.05 -21.11 5.71
C PRO A 85 -0.96 -19.99 5.98
N GLU A 86 -1.33 -19.79 7.26
CA GLU A 86 -2.20 -18.68 7.66
C GLU A 86 -1.50 -17.32 7.68
N LEU A 87 -0.17 -17.28 7.75
CA LEU A 87 0.61 -16.04 7.79
C LEU A 87 1.18 -15.75 6.40
N VAL A 88 0.62 -14.75 5.75
CA VAL A 88 1.04 -14.29 4.44
C VAL A 88 1.91 -13.04 4.60
N ASN A 89 3.18 -13.12 4.22
CA ASN A 89 4.06 -11.95 4.15
C ASN A 89 3.85 -11.24 2.82
N MET A 90 3.77 -9.91 2.85
CA MET A 90 3.41 -9.09 1.71
C MET A 90 4.42 -7.96 1.50
N ILE A 91 4.73 -7.66 0.25
CA ILE A 91 5.57 -6.53 -0.16
C ILE A 91 4.73 -5.57 -1.01
N GLY A 92 4.78 -4.28 -0.69
CA GLY A 92 3.91 -3.28 -1.29
C GLY A 92 2.46 -3.51 -0.89
N MET A 93 2.22 -3.67 0.41
CA MET A 93 0.90 -3.99 0.95
C MET A 93 0.00 -2.76 0.99
N HIS A 94 -1.23 -2.92 0.47
CA HIS A 94 -2.28 -1.90 0.46
C HIS A 94 -3.59 -2.53 0.92
N ALA A 95 -4.31 -1.87 1.81
CA ALA A 95 -5.66 -2.25 2.20
C ALA A 95 -6.63 -1.08 2.01
N THR A 96 -7.80 -1.37 1.45
CA THR A 96 -8.90 -0.42 1.31
C THR A 96 -10.12 -0.99 2.02
N PHE A 97 -10.59 -0.30 3.07
CA PHE A 97 -11.80 -0.66 3.82
C PHE A 97 -12.96 0.22 3.37
N TYR A 98 -14.11 -0.40 3.12
CA TYR A 98 -15.35 0.24 2.69
C TYR A 98 -16.37 0.12 3.81
N PHE A 99 -16.54 1.17 4.61
CA PHE A 99 -17.48 1.16 5.72
C PHE A 99 -18.92 1.35 5.25
N LYS A 100 -19.87 0.84 6.03
CA LYS A 100 -21.32 0.90 5.74
C LYS A 100 -21.83 2.33 5.63
N GLY A 101 -21.18 3.30 6.29
CA GLY A 101 -21.47 4.74 6.19
C GLY A 101 -21.03 5.41 4.90
N GLY A 102 -20.33 4.69 4.01
CA GLY A 102 -19.80 5.21 2.75
C GLY A 102 -18.37 5.75 2.88
N GLU A 103 -17.80 5.79 4.08
CA GLU A 103 -16.41 6.19 4.27
C GLU A 103 -15.46 5.13 3.73
N VAL A 104 -14.32 5.59 3.23
CA VAL A 104 -13.25 4.73 2.72
C VAL A 104 -11.97 5.04 3.47
N LEU A 105 -11.39 4.01 4.09
CA LEU A 105 -10.07 4.06 4.72
C LEU A 105 -9.08 3.32 3.85
N LYS A 106 -7.95 3.96 3.54
CA LYS A 106 -6.84 3.36 2.81
C LYS A 106 -5.61 3.31 3.69
N VAL A 107 -4.99 2.14 3.75
CA VAL A 107 -3.74 1.90 4.49
C VAL A 107 -2.71 1.33 3.53
N SER A 108 -1.46 1.78 3.63
CA SER A 108 -0.36 1.22 2.86
C SER A 108 0.91 1.13 3.69
N GLY A 109 1.76 0.16 3.37
CA GLY A 109 3.11 -0.04 3.92
C GLY A 109 4.02 -0.65 2.88
N GLU A 110 5.34 -0.47 3.03
CA GLU A 110 6.30 -1.09 2.11
C GLU A 110 6.29 -2.61 2.25
N THR A 111 6.15 -3.10 3.49
CA THR A 111 5.97 -4.51 3.80
C THR A 111 4.81 -4.71 4.76
N GLY A 112 4.36 -5.94 4.91
CA GLY A 112 3.32 -6.26 5.87
C GLY A 112 3.10 -7.76 6.01
N ARG A 113 2.16 -8.09 6.88
CA ARG A 113 1.74 -9.47 7.12
C ARG A 113 0.23 -9.54 7.30
N TYR A 114 -0.38 -10.50 6.67
CA TYR A 114 -1.80 -10.79 6.77
C TYR A 114 -2.02 -12.18 7.37
N ASN A 115 -2.87 -12.27 8.39
CA ASN A 115 -3.30 -13.55 8.94
C ASN A 115 -4.68 -13.90 8.38
N ASN A 116 -4.76 -14.90 7.51
CA ASN A 116 -5.99 -15.28 6.82
C ASN A 116 -7.01 -16.03 7.71
N LYS A 117 -6.65 -16.41 8.94
CA LYS A 117 -7.58 -17.01 9.92
C LYS A 117 -8.26 -15.95 10.76
N THR A 118 -7.52 -14.93 11.21
CA THR A 118 -8.05 -13.87 12.09
C THR A 118 -8.44 -12.63 11.34
N ASN A 119 -8.00 -12.46 10.10
CA ASN A 119 -8.04 -11.25 9.28
C ASN A 119 -7.28 -10.07 9.90
N ASP A 120 -6.31 -10.34 10.76
CA ASP A 120 -5.42 -9.33 11.29
C ASP A 120 -4.40 -8.92 10.23
N MET A 121 -4.01 -7.65 10.26
CA MET A 121 -3.08 -7.06 9.29
C MET A 121 -2.00 -6.29 10.02
N GLU A 122 -0.76 -6.44 9.59
CA GLU A 122 0.37 -5.68 10.06
C GLU A 122 0.98 -4.94 8.87
N PHE A 123 1.14 -3.63 9.00
CA PHE A 123 1.83 -2.80 8.01
C PHE A 123 3.12 -2.28 8.62
N ARG A 124 4.19 -2.31 7.84
CA ARG A 124 5.53 -1.93 8.28
C ARG A 124 6.19 -1.04 7.25
N GLU A 125 7.04 -0.17 7.74
CA GLU A 125 7.85 0.75 6.95
C GLU A 125 7.00 1.71 6.11
N ASN A 126 7.18 3.00 6.36
CA ASN A 126 6.55 4.09 5.59
C ASN A 126 5.02 3.97 5.50
N VAL A 127 4.40 3.66 6.64
CA VAL A 127 2.95 3.47 6.73
C VAL A 127 2.23 4.77 6.47
N LYS A 128 1.19 4.70 5.64
CA LYS A 128 0.31 5.82 5.30
C LYS A 128 -1.13 5.41 5.46
N VAL A 129 -1.90 6.23 6.16
CA VAL A 129 -3.34 6.06 6.34
C VAL A 129 -4.05 7.29 5.79
N PHE A 130 -5.09 7.06 4.98
CA PHE A 130 -5.89 8.11 4.37
C PHE A 130 -7.38 7.85 4.59
N GLN A 131 -8.09 8.83 5.11
CA GLN A 131 -9.54 8.81 5.22
C GLN A 131 -10.07 10.24 4.98
N ALA A 132 -10.77 10.46 3.87
CA ALA A 132 -11.17 11.80 3.43
C ALA A 132 -9.97 12.76 3.42
N ASP A 133 -10.02 13.84 4.21
CA ASP A 133 -8.94 14.84 4.33
C ASP A 133 -7.92 14.50 5.43
N ASN A 134 -8.16 13.43 6.19
CA ASN A 134 -7.27 13.00 7.27
C ASN A 134 -6.16 12.11 6.72
N ARG A 135 -4.95 12.36 7.20
CA ARG A 135 -3.74 11.61 6.83
C ARG A 135 -2.94 11.29 8.07
N ILE A 136 -2.48 10.04 8.19
CA ILE A 136 -1.57 9.62 9.25
C ILE A 136 -0.37 8.97 8.58
N PHE A 137 0.82 9.29 9.09
CA PHE A 137 2.10 8.71 8.71
C PHE A 137 2.74 8.10 9.95
N ALA A 138 3.34 6.92 9.80
CA ALA A 138 4.00 6.22 10.90
C ALA A 138 4.98 5.17 10.37
N ASP A 139 5.74 4.55 11.26
CA ASP A 139 6.60 3.42 10.89
C ASP A 139 5.80 2.12 10.82
N ASN A 140 4.78 1.95 11.71
CA ASN A 140 4.05 0.70 11.87
C ASN A 140 2.55 0.92 12.10
N LEU A 141 1.75 -0.05 11.64
CA LEU A 141 0.33 -0.14 11.97
C LEU A 141 -0.08 -1.61 12.11
N ASP A 142 -0.79 -1.92 13.20
CA ASP A 142 -1.42 -3.21 13.44
C ASP A 142 -2.94 -3.04 13.47
N TYR A 143 -3.65 -3.82 12.66
CA TYR A 143 -5.09 -3.95 12.67
C TYR A 143 -5.48 -5.29 13.29
N PHE A 144 -6.20 -5.26 14.41
CA PHE A 144 -6.73 -6.42 15.11
C PHE A 144 -8.22 -6.55 14.82
N ASN A 145 -8.58 -7.43 13.90
CA ASN A 145 -9.93 -7.54 13.36
C ASN A 145 -10.97 -7.89 14.43
N LEU A 146 -10.72 -8.91 15.26
CA LEU A 146 -11.66 -9.33 16.31
C LEU A 146 -11.77 -8.31 17.44
N GLN A 147 -10.71 -7.59 17.76
CA GLN A 147 -10.66 -6.58 18.81
C GLN A 147 -11.14 -5.21 18.31
N ARG A 148 -11.28 -5.06 16.99
CA ARG A 148 -11.65 -3.81 16.31
C ARG A 148 -10.76 -2.64 16.71
N LEU A 149 -9.50 -2.94 16.84
CA LEU A 149 -8.46 -2.02 17.26
C LEU A 149 -7.47 -1.79 16.12
N ILE A 150 -7.18 -0.53 15.84
CA ILE A 150 -6.06 -0.12 15.03
C ILE A 150 -5.03 0.52 15.96
N LYS A 151 -3.82 -0.01 15.95
CA LYS A 151 -2.68 0.54 16.67
C LYS A 151 -1.65 1.06 15.67
N VAL A 152 -1.40 2.36 15.71
CA VAL A 152 -0.38 3.03 14.88
C VAL A 152 0.76 3.44 15.81
N TYR A 153 2.01 3.17 15.43
CA TYR A 153 3.14 3.45 16.30
C TYR A 153 4.45 3.64 15.54
N GLY A 154 5.38 4.35 16.21
CA GLY A 154 6.66 4.78 15.64
C GLY A 154 6.49 6.02 14.77
N ASN A 155 6.96 7.17 15.29
CA ASN A 155 6.96 8.47 14.61
C ASN A 155 5.59 8.86 14.03
N VAL A 156 4.52 8.75 14.84
CA VAL A 156 3.16 9.00 14.37
C VAL A 156 2.94 10.49 14.16
N GLU A 157 2.62 10.87 12.93
CA GLU A 157 2.23 12.22 12.54
C GLU A 157 0.85 12.19 11.87
N GLY A 158 -0.07 13.00 12.39
CA GLY A 158 -1.40 13.17 11.81
C GLY A 158 -1.62 14.58 11.28
N LYS A 159 -2.35 14.66 10.16
CA LYS A 159 -2.74 15.92 9.51
C LYS A 159 -4.22 15.86 9.11
N SER A 160 -4.96 16.91 9.47
CA SER A 160 -6.36 17.09 9.10
C SER A 160 -6.63 18.56 8.74
N LEU A 161 -7.85 18.87 8.34
CA LEU A 161 -8.28 20.26 8.13
C LEU A 161 -8.23 21.06 9.43
N ASP A 162 -8.51 20.43 10.58
CA ASP A 162 -8.60 21.08 11.89
C ASP A 162 -7.24 21.27 12.56
N GLY A 163 -6.20 20.56 12.10
CA GLY A 163 -4.87 20.68 12.69
C GLY A 163 -3.96 19.47 12.46
N ASN A 164 -2.85 19.49 13.16
CA ASN A 164 -1.84 18.45 13.09
C ASN A 164 -1.55 17.93 14.50
N PHE A 165 -1.19 16.65 14.62
CA PHE A 165 -0.74 16.05 15.86
C PHE A 165 0.51 15.21 15.64
N SER A 166 1.27 14.98 16.74
CA SER A 166 2.37 14.03 16.77
C SER A 166 2.31 13.25 18.08
N SER A 167 2.50 11.93 17.98
CA SER A 167 2.52 11.00 19.12
C SER A 167 3.43 9.81 18.82
N ASP A 168 3.80 9.04 19.86
CA ASP A 168 4.55 7.79 19.67
C ASP A 168 3.61 6.63 19.32
N VAL A 169 2.42 6.63 19.90
CA VAL A 169 1.39 5.62 19.65
C VAL A 169 0.02 6.29 19.54
N LEU A 170 -0.77 5.79 18.61
CA LEU A 170 -2.19 6.11 18.46
C LEU A 170 -2.98 4.79 18.45
N ASN A 171 -3.94 4.66 19.35
CA ASN A 171 -4.89 3.57 19.37
C ASN A 171 -6.27 4.09 18.95
N LEU A 172 -6.83 3.49 17.90
CA LEU A 172 -8.19 3.77 17.43
C LEU A 172 -9.06 2.55 17.71
N ASN A 173 -10.05 2.70 18.57
CA ASN A 173 -11.10 1.70 18.75
C ASN A 173 -12.25 2.00 17.78
N ILE A 174 -12.50 1.07 16.85
CA ILE A 174 -13.48 1.27 15.77
C ILE A 174 -14.93 1.27 16.32
N ASP A 175 -15.21 0.52 17.38
CA ASP A 175 -16.57 0.42 17.93
C ASP A 175 -16.99 1.67 18.71
N SER A 176 -16.11 2.11 19.62
CA SER A 176 -16.35 3.31 20.42
C SER A 176 -16.02 4.61 19.69
N GLN A 177 -15.37 4.50 18.53
CA GLN A 177 -14.84 5.64 17.75
C GLN A 177 -13.93 6.53 18.61
N SER A 178 -13.24 5.93 19.61
CA SER A 178 -12.32 6.64 20.48
C SER A 178 -10.89 6.54 19.94
N VAL A 179 -10.15 7.62 20.14
CA VAL A 179 -8.74 7.73 19.77
C VAL A 179 -7.94 8.07 21.01
N ASP A 180 -6.99 7.22 21.35
CA ASP A 180 -6.04 7.45 22.45
C ASP A 180 -4.65 7.74 21.88
N PHE A 181 -4.09 8.87 22.30
CA PHE A 181 -2.72 9.25 21.96
C PHE A 181 -1.81 8.99 23.15
N LEU A 182 -0.70 8.31 22.92
CA LEU A 182 0.28 7.98 23.97
C LEU A 182 1.65 8.46 23.55
N MET A 183 2.39 9.00 24.54
CA MET A 183 3.79 9.35 24.41
C MET A 183 4.64 8.47 25.32
N ASN A 184 5.78 8.04 24.84
CA ASN A 184 6.79 7.39 25.64
C ASN A 184 7.55 8.46 26.44
N ASN A 185 8.20 8.08 27.55
CA ASN A 185 9.13 8.92 28.29
C ASN A 185 8.55 10.22 28.93
N ASN A 186 7.29 10.26 29.35
CA ASN A 186 6.64 11.43 29.97
C ASN A 186 6.62 12.69 29.08
N GLU A 187 6.77 12.56 27.77
CA GLU A 187 6.56 13.66 26.84
C GLU A 187 5.06 13.96 26.67
N GLN A 188 4.74 15.17 26.22
CA GLN A 188 3.35 15.56 25.95
C GLN A 188 3.03 15.39 24.48
N VAL A 189 1.80 14.94 24.21
CA VAL A 189 1.24 14.91 22.84
C VAL A 189 1.22 16.35 22.29
N LYS A 190 1.75 16.55 21.09
CA LYS A 190 1.75 17.86 20.43
C LYS A 190 0.54 17.95 19.52
N ILE A 191 -0.36 18.87 19.79
CA ILE A 191 -1.53 19.15 18.96
C ILE A 191 -1.50 20.63 18.58
N ASN A 192 -1.50 20.92 17.27
CA ASN A 192 -1.57 22.27 16.71
C ASN A 192 -2.89 22.41 15.94
N LEU A 193 -3.78 23.25 16.41
CA LEU A 193 -5.04 23.53 15.76
C LEU A 193 -4.89 24.67 14.75
N ASN A 194 -5.47 24.49 13.58
CA ASN A 194 -5.59 25.55 12.59
C ASN A 194 -6.65 26.56 13.05
N LYS A 195 -6.35 27.85 12.97
CA LYS A 195 -7.29 28.94 13.27
C LYS A 195 -8.03 29.35 12.03
#